data_21c0f944988e93e4492c322db5c01d53
#
_entry.id   21c0f944988e93e4492c322db5c01d53
#
_cell.length_a   1.000
_cell.length_b   1.000
_cell.length_c   1.000
_cell.angle_alpha   90.00
_cell.angle_beta   90.00
_cell.angle_gamma   90.00
#
_symmetry.space_group_name_H-M   'P 1'
#
loop_
_entity.id
_entity.type
_entity.pdbx_description
1 polymer ?
#
loop_
_entity_poly.entity_id
_entity_poly.type
_entity_poly.pdbx_seq_one_letter_code
_entity_poly.pdbx_strand_id
1 'polypeptide(L)'
;MFVPSKLYHSSCKLKCNSTLANTFGILCWNVHKNNTKQSSFKSYLKDIKLPFDFILFQEANFKDDKNFALENFAFDAAANLEVRKTFYGVLTASKVESKTAKAYLSEEKETIIGPHKSLLITSYNFEDEETLVILNVHAINFRENKGFNKELERFSTLLETKKGPMIVAGDFNTWNKKRLQKLHELREKLGLKMVSFKRKEDIKSFMGNNLDFIFYRDLELIEASIDKDHGLSDHNPLFAQFKKKS
;
A
#
# COMPACT_ATOMS: atom_id res chain seq x y z
N MET A 1 2.76 14.22 17.80
CA MET A 1 2.45 13.20 18.83
C MET A 1 2.39 11.84 18.16
N PHE A 2 2.99 10.80 18.74
CA PHE A 2 2.79 9.44 18.25
C PHE A 2 1.36 9.03 18.58
N VAL A 3 0.64 8.54 17.59
CA VAL A 3 -0.73 8.04 17.78
C VAL A 3 -0.71 6.51 17.80
N PRO A 4 -1.52 5.87 18.65
CA PRO A 4 -1.77 4.45 18.51
C PRO A 4 -2.38 4.18 17.14
N SER A 5 -2.27 2.95 16.65
CA SER A 5 -2.86 2.52 15.38
C SER A 5 -4.32 2.97 15.27
N LYS A 6 -4.54 4.14 14.70
CA LYS A 6 -5.86 4.72 14.53
C LYS A 6 -6.26 4.60 13.06
N LEU A 7 -7.40 3.97 12.87
CA LEU A 7 -8.04 3.88 11.57
C LEU A 7 -8.81 5.18 11.30
N TYR A 8 -8.61 5.74 10.14
CA TYR A 8 -9.40 6.82 9.56
C TYR A 8 -10.12 6.32 8.33
N HIS A 9 -11.36 6.73 8.17
CA HIS A 9 -12.16 6.42 7.00
C HIS A 9 -12.77 7.71 6.44
N SER A 10 -12.80 7.81 5.11
CA SER A 10 -13.50 8.89 4.41
C SER A 10 -14.21 8.31 3.19
N SER A 11 -15.52 8.47 3.15
CA SER A 11 -16.34 8.07 2.02
C SER A 11 -16.07 8.93 0.78
N CYS A 12 -16.50 8.45 -0.38
CA CYS A 12 -16.44 9.22 -1.62
C CYS A 12 -17.20 10.54 -1.50
N LYS A 13 -16.65 11.59 -2.06
CA LYS A 13 -17.37 12.85 -2.26
C LYS A 13 -18.46 12.71 -3.33
N LEU A 14 -18.15 11.99 -4.40
CA LEU A 14 -19.10 11.47 -5.39
C LEU A 14 -19.43 10.01 -5.07
N LYS A 15 -20.34 9.39 -5.81
CA LYS A 15 -20.75 7.99 -5.58
C LYS A 15 -19.60 7.02 -5.88
N CYS A 16 -19.21 6.20 -4.89
CA CYS A 16 -18.39 5.02 -5.11
C CYS A 16 -19.22 3.83 -5.61
N ASN A 17 -18.56 2.87 -6.23
CA ASN A 17 -19.17 1.58 -6.55
C ASN A 17 -19.36 0.76 -5.26
N SER A 18 -20.38 -0.10 -5.21
CA SER A 18 -20.62 -1.03 -4.10
C SER A 18 -19.77 -2.29 -4.21
N THR A 19 -19.39 -2.67 -5.43
CA THR A 19 -18.64 -3.89 -5.73
C THR A 19 -17.48 -3.60 -6.67
N LEU A 20 -16.47 -4.45 -6.61
CA LEU A 20 -15.29 -4.40 -7.45
C LEU A 20 -15.53 -5.15 -8.77
N ALA A 21 -15.17 -4.56 -9.88
CA ALA A 21 -15.16 -5.23 -11.16
C ALA A 21 -14.10 -6.35 -11.21
N ASN A 22 -14.34 -7.37 -12.05
CA ASN A 22 -13.41 -8.50 -12.21
C ASN A 22 -12.03 -8.08 -12.78
N THR A 23 -11.94 -6.94 -13.43
CA THR A 23 -10.68 -6.33 -13.88
C THR A 23 -10.50 -5.01 -13.15
N PHE A 24 -9.35 -4.84 -12.51
CA PHE A 24 -9.05 -3.63 -11.72
C PHE A 24 -7.55 -3.32 -11.74
N GLY A 25 -7.24 -2.05 -11.54
CA GLY A 25 -5.87 -1.56 -11.48
C GLY A 25 -5.48 -1.05 -10.10
N ILE A 26 -4.21 -1.15 -9.77
CA ILE A 26 -3.64 -0.57 -8.56
C ILE A 26 -2.47 0.33 -8.89
N LEU A 27 -2.35 1.42 -8.13
CA LEU A 27 -1.20 2.31 -8.04
C LEU A 27 -0.61 2.16 -6.64
N CYS A 28 0.65 1.71 -6.53
CA CYS A 28 1.38 1.62 -5.27
C CYS A 28 2.55 2.61 -5.26
N TRP A 29 2.65 3.46 -4.22
CA TRP A 29 3.63 4.53 -4.21
C TRP A 29 3.96 5.05 -2.80
N ASN A 30 5.24 5.05 -2.42
CA ASN A 30 5.70 5.82 -1.29
C ASN A 30 5.81 7.30 -1.70
N VAL A 31 4.96 8.16 -1.14
CA VAL A 31 4.80 9.56 -1.54
C VAL A 31 5.66 10.54 -0.73
N HIS A 32 6.51 10.03 0.16
CA HIS A 32 7.45 10.83 0.95
C HIS A 32 6.80 12.07 1.61
N LYS A 33 5.59 11.94 2.12
CA LYS A 33 4.79 13.00 2.76
C LYS A 33 4.44 14.19 1.84
N ASN A 34 4.47 14.00 0.51
CA ASN A 34 4.26 15.06 -0.47
C ASN A 34 2.82 15.14 -1.02
N ASN A 35 1.98 14.14 -0.76
CA ASN A 35 0.65 14.00 -1.36
C ASN A 35 -0.34 15.15 -1.07
N THR A 36 -0.07 16.01 -0.10
CA THR A 36 -0.90 17.22 0.15
C THR A 36 -0.12 18.52 0.06
N LYS A 37 1.20 18.48 -0.10
CA LYS A 37 2.05 19.68 -0.07
C LYS A 37 2.16 20.39 -1.42
N GLN A 38 1.95 19.68 -2.52
CA GLN A 38 2.15 20.19 -3.86
C GLN A 38 0.84 20.15 -4.67
N SER A 39 0.43 21.26 -5.25
CA SER A 39 -0.71 21.29 -6.18
C SER A 39 -0.51 20.38 -7.38
N SER A 40 0.74 20.24 -7.84
CA SER A 40 1.15 19.33 -8.90
C SER A 40 0.85 17.85 -8.61
N PHE A 41 0.80 17.43 -7.32
CA PHE A 41 0.48 16.06 -6.95
C PHE A 41 -0.95 15.66 -7.35
N LYS A 42 -1.92 16.55 -7.09
CA LYS A 42 -3.32 16.32 -7.48
C LYS A 42 -3.48 16.30 -9.01
N SER A 43 -2.80 17.21 -9.71
CA SER A 43 -2.81 17.23 -11.18
C SER A 43 -2.20 15.96 -11.73
N TYR A 44 -1.05 15.54 -11.23
CA TYR A 44 -0.41 14.28 -11.62
C TYR A 44 -1.37 13.09 -11.51
N LEU A 45 -2.05 12.90 -10.35
CA LEU A 45 -3.01 11.80 -10.17
C LEU A 45 -4.18 11.83 -11.17
N LYS A 46 -4.61 13.04 -11.59
CA LYS A 46 -5.68 13.21 -12.60
C LYS A 46 -5.20 12.92 -14.01
N ASP A 47 -3.93 13.20 -14.30
CA ASP A 47 -3.34 13.09 -15.63
C ASP A 47 -2.84 11.68 -15.95
N ILE A 48 -2.76 10.79 -14.94
CA ILE A 48 -2.42 9.37 -15.13
C ILE A 48 -3.45 8.72 -16.06
N LYS A 49 -2.98 8.22 -17.20
CA LYS A 49 -3.83 7.54 -18.20
C LYS A 49 -4.05 6.06 -17.92
N LEU A 50 -3.25 5.45 -17.04
CA LEU A 50 -3.38 4.05 -16.67
C LEU A 50 -4.65 3.86 -15.81
N PRO A 51 -5.49 2.85 -16.09
CA PRO A 51 -6.67 2.60 -15.29
C PRO A 51 -6.26 2.07 -13.91
N PHE A 52 -6.62 2.78 -12.86
CA PHE A 52 -6.48 2.34 -11.48
C PHE A 52 -7.78 2.53 -10.71
N ASP A 53 -8.07 1.56 -9.85
CA ASP A 53 -9.24 1.53 -8.97
C ASP A 53 -8.82 1.64 -7.51
N PHE A 54 -7.54 1.33 -7.24
CA PHE A 54 -6.92 1.43 -5.94
C PHE A 54 -5.64 2.27 -5.99
N ILE A 55 -5.41 3.03 -4.93
CA ILE A 55 -4.18 3.78 -4.68
C ILE A 55 -3.66 3.39 -3.30
N LEU A 56 -2.47 2.83 -3.24
CA LEU A 56 -1.80 2.42 -2.02
C LEU A 56 -0.61 3.35 -1.75
N PHE A 57 -0.81 4.33 -0.86
CA PHE A 57 0.26 5.25 -0.48
C PHE A 57 0.95 4.82 0.81
N GLN A 58 2.28 4.90 0.81
CA GLN A 58 3.11 4.86 2.00
C GLN A 58 3.67 6.27 2.26
N GLU A 59 3.99 6.56 3.51
CA GLU A 59 4.33 7.92 3.98
C GLU A 59 3.30 8.98 3.58
N ALA A 60 2.03 8.59 3.48
CA ALA A 60 0.96 9.53 3.18
C ALA A 60 0.70 10.48 4.35
N ASN A 61 0.28 11.70 4.03
CA ASN A 61 -0.33 12.59 5.00
C ASN A 61 -1.80 12.83 4.66
N PHE A 62 -2.63 13.00 5.68
CA PHE A 62 -4.06 13.22 5.55
C PHE A 62 -4.61 13.98 6.77
N LYS A 63 -5.84 14.50 6.64
CA LYS A 63 -6.59 15.18 7.71
C LYS A 63 -7.93 14.49 7.91
N ASP A 64 -8.40 14.47 9.13
CA ASP A 64 -9.64 13.81 9.53
C ASP A 64 -10.90 14.41 8.86
N ASP A 65 -10.83 15.70 8.53
CA ASP A 65 -11.91 16.48 7.94
C ASP A 65 -11.84 16.63 6.40
N LYS A 66 -10.96 15.90 5.73
CA LYS A 66 -10.73 16.04 4.29
C LYS A 66 -10.99 14.76 3.54
N ASN A 67 -11.67 14.90 2.41
CA ASN A 67 -11.83 13.84 1.42
C ASN A 67 -10.52 13.61 0.65
N PHE A 68 -10.45 12.49 -0.04
CA PHE A 68 -9.32 12.20 -0.93
C PHE A 68 -9.22 13.22 -2.08
N ALA A 69 -8.03 13.33 -2.67
CA ALA A 69 -7.77 14.28 -3.75
C ALA A 69 -8.63 14.04 -5.00
N LEU A 70 -9.05 12.79 -5.24
CA LEU A 70 -9.95 12.39 -6.33
C LEU A 70 -11.35 12.15 -5.74
N GLU A 71 -12.35 12.81 -6.29
CA GLU A 71 -13.70 12.89 -5.70
C GLU A 71 -14.49 11.58 -5.75
N ASN A 72 -14.12 10.67 -6.66
CA ASN A 72 -14.69 9.34 -6.80
C ASN A 72 -13.92 8.25 -6.05
N PHE A 73 -13.07 8.63 -5.09
CA PHE A 73 -12.36 7.70 -4.23
C PHE A 73 -12.74 7.90 -2.77
N ALA A 74 -13.10 6.81 -2.10
CA ALA A 74 -13.05 6.69 -0.66
C ALA A 74 -11.61 6.42 -0.21
N PHE A 75 -11.30 6.56 1.07
CA PHE A 75 -10.04 6.05 1.60
C PHE A 75 -10.15 5.53 3.02
N ASP A 76 -9.31 4.55 3.32
CA ASP A 76 -8.96 4.12 4.66
C ASP A 76 -7.50 4.44 4.91
N ALA A 77 -7.16 4.83 6.14
CA ALA A 77 -5.78 5.16 6.48
C ALA A 77 -5.41 4.70 7.90
N ALA A 78 -4.19 4.19 8.05
CA ALA A 78 -3.60 3.83 9.33
C ALA A 78 -2.54 4.87 9.72
N ALA A 79 -2.87 5.71 10.71
CA ALA A 79 -1.95 6.72 11.22
C ALA A 79 -0.98 6.15 12.25
N ASN A 80 0.26 6.63 12.23
CA ASN A 80 1.28 6.35 13.24
C ASN A 80 1.84 7.63 13.89
N LEU A 81 1.61 8.77 13.28
CA LEU A 81 2.11 10.08 13.73
C LEU A 81 1.06 11.16 13.47
N GLU A 82 0.93 12.09 14.41
CA GLU A 82 0.15 13.31 14.26
C GLU A 82 1.05 14.54 14.51
N VAL A 83 1.01 15.49 13.59
CA VAL A 83 1.67 16.79 13.73
C VAL A 83 0.69 17.90 13.32
N ARG A 84 0.31 18.78 14.24
CA ARG A 84 -0.60 19.91 13.97
C ARG A 84 -1.89 19.51 13.23
N LYS A 85 -2.57 18.47 13.74
CA LYS A 85 -3.80 17.91 13.15
C LYS A 85 -3.62 17.32 11.72
N THR A 86 -2.39 17.09 11.33
CA THR A 86 -2.07 16.31 10.12
C THR A 86 -1.57 14.94 10.56
N PHE A 87 -2.19 13.90 10.04
CA PHE A 87 -1.85 12.52 10.32
C PHE A 87 -0.93 11.99 9.23
N TYR A 88 -0.06 11.07 9.61
CA TYR A 88 0.91 10.43 8.72
C TYR A 88 0.83 8.92 8.89
N GLY A 89 0.97 8.18 7.80
CA GLY A 89 0.93 6.72 7.81
C GLY A 89 0.78 6.11 6.43
N VAL A 90 0.06 4.99 6.35
CA VAL A 90 -0.33 4.37 5.08
C VAL A 90 -1.79 4.69 4.79
N LEU A 91 -2.11 4.86 3.51
CA LEU A 91 -3.45 5.20 3.03
C LEU A 91 -3.77 4.33 1.82
N THR A 92 -4.93 3.68 1.84
CA THR A 92 -5.51 2.97 0.69
C THR A 92 -6.76 3.71 0.25
N ALA A 93 -6.73 4.31 -0.93
CA ALA A 93 -7.89 4.91 -1.55
C ALA A 93 -8.45 3.99 -2.64
N SER A 94 -9.77 4.00 -2.84
CA SER A 94 -10.45 3.11 -3.78
C SER A 94 -11.73 3.72 -4.35
N LYS A 95 -12.09 3.33 -5.57
CA LYS A 95 -13.37 3.63 -6.21
C LYS A 95 -14.53 2.78 -5.67
N VAL A 96 -14.21 1.84 -4.79
CA VAL A 96 -15.16 0.92 -4.16
C VAL A 96 -15.07 1.11 -2.66
N GLU A 97 -16.20 1.20 -1.96
CA GLU A 97 -16.20 1.26 -0.50
C GLU A 97 -15.62 -0.03 0.10
N SER A 98 -14.76 0.11 1.11
CA SER A 98 -14.19 -1.06 1.78
C SER A 98 -15.24 -1.77 2.65
N LYS A 99 -15.31 -3.10 2.54
CA LYS A 99 -16.13 -3.93 3.44
C LYS A 99 -15.58 -3.94 4.85
N THR A 100 -14.26 -4.02 4.97
CA THR A 100 -13.57 -3.95 6.26
C THR A 100 -12.24 -3.22 6.09
N ALA A 101 -11.85 -2.50 7.13
CA ALA A 101 -10.52 -1.91 7.24
C ALA A 101 -9.96 -2.12 8.65
N LYS A 102 -8.67 -2.48 8.75
CA LYS A 102 -7.98 -2.66 10.02
C LYS A 102 -6.58 -2.07 9.96
N ALA A 103 -6.32 -1.16 10.88
CA ALA A 103 -5.03 -0.51 11.04
C ALA A 103 -4.18 -1.22 12.09
N TYR A 104 -2.88 -1.36 11.80
CA TYR A 104 -1.90 -1.95 12.71
C TYR A 104 -0.64 -1.07 12.76
N LEU A 105 0.06 -1.10 13.88
CA LEU A 105 1.40 -0.56 14.00
C LEU A 105 2.42 -1.69 14.06
N SER A 106 3.65 -1.44 13.63
CA SER A 106 4.77 -2.34 13.93
C SER A 106 4.93 -2.51 15.44
N GLU A 107 5.38 -3.66 15.90
CA GLU A 107 5.64 -3.88 17.33
C GLU A 107 6.81 -3.02 17.80
N GLU A 108 7.81 -2.82 16.97
CA GLU A 108 8.99 -2.01 17.26
C GLU A 108 8.90 -0.64 16.59
N LYS A 109 9.51 0.36 17.25
CA LYS A 109 9.69 1.70 16.67
C LYS A 109 10.83 1.69 15.65
N GLU A 110 10.77 2.57 14.67
CA GLU A 110 11.83 2.73 13.66
C GLU A 110 13.17 3.11 14.28
N THR A 111 13.15 3.96 15.30
CA THR A 111 14.31 4.35 16.12
C THR A 111 13.89 4.36 17.58
N ILE A 112 14.85 4.55 18.52
CA ILE A 112 14.57 4.63 19.96
C ILE A 112 13.49 5.67 20.26
N ILE A 113 13.43 6.77 19.51
CA ILE A 113 12.53 7.90 19.69
C ILE A 113 11.54 8.05 18.50
N GLY A 114 11.68 7.23 17.44
CA GLY A 114 10.87 7.32 16.21
C GLY A 114 9.48 6.73 16.33
N PRO A 115 8.59 7.00 15.36
CA PRO A 115 7.28 6.40 15.29
C PRO A 115 7.34 4.91 14.95
N HIS A 116 6.31 4.17 15.32
CA HIS A 116 6.05 2.86 14.73
C HIS A 116 5.70 3.01 13.25
N LYS A 117 5.99 2.01 12.43
CA LYS A 117 5.47 1.95 11.06
C LYS A 117 4.04 1.45 11.08
N SER A 118 3.27 1.84 10.10
CA SER A 118 1.87 1.44 9.96
C SER A 118 1.65 0.50 8.80
N LEU A 119 0.67 -0.36 8.95
CA LEU A 119 0.13 -1.19 7.88
C LEU A 119 -1.40 -1.17 7.95
N LEU A 120 -2.02 -1.37 6.80
CA LEU A 120 -3.46 -1.31 6.64
C LEU A 120 -3.94 -2.52 5.86
N ILE A 121 -4.87 -3.26 6.43
CA ILE A 121 -5.58 -4.34 5.74
C ILE A 121 -6.97 -3.83 5.40
N THR A 122 -7.32 -3.86 4.12
CA THR A 122 -8.67 -3.54 3.62
C THR A 122 -9.23 -4.72 2.85
N SER A 123 -10.55 -4.82 2.77
CA SER A 123 -11.21 -5.84 1.96
C SER A 123 -12.36 -5.26 1.15
N TYR A 124 -12.59 -5.84 -0.04
CA TYR A 124 -13.56 -5.37 -1.02
C TYR A 124 -14.29 -6.57 -1.64
N ASN A 125 -15.60 -6.47 -1.82
CA ASN A 125 -16.35 -7.54 -2.45
C ASN A 125 -16.37 -7.38 -3.97
N PHE A 126 -16.16 -8.49 -4.68
CA PHE A 126 -16.58 -8.62 -6.08
C PHE A 126 -18.10 -8.78 -6.19
N GLU A 127 -18.64 -8.74 -7.38
CA GLU A 127 -20.08 -8.91 -7.63
C GLU A 127 -20.62 -10.28 -7.18
N ASP A 128 -19.78 -11.32 -7.21
CA ASP A 128 -20.10 -12.69 -6.78
C ASP A 128 -19.82 -12.93 -5.28
N GLU A 129 -19.68 -11.87 -4.49
CA GLU A 129 -19.40 -11.86 -3.05
C GLU A 129 -18.02 -12.38 -2.62
N GLU A 130 -17.19 -12.88 -3.55
CA GLU A 130 -15.80 -13.17 -3.21
C GLU A 130 -15.08 -11.89 -2.78
N THR A 131 -14.11 -12.02 -1.89
CA THR A 131 -13.48 -10.86 -1.27
C THR A 131 -12.02 -10.72 -1.68
N LEU A 132 -11.65 -9.58 -2.26
CA LEU A 132 -10.26 -9.16 -2.41
C LEU A 132 -9.74 -8.62 -1.08
N VAL A 133 -8.61 -9.13 -0.61
CA VAL A 133 -7.88 -8.59 0.54
C VAL A 133 -6.66 -7.81 0.05
N ILE A 134 -6.52 -6.57 0.50
CA ILE A 134 -5.36 -5.72 0.21
C ILE A 134 -4.62 -5.40 1.50
N LEU A 135 -3.33 -5.71 1.56
CA LEU A 135 -2.40 -5.24 2.59
C LEU A 135 -1.49 -4.16 2.00
N ASN A 136 -1.63 -2.94 2.51
CA ASN A 136 -0.73 -1.82 2.24
C ASN A 136 0.31 -1.72 3.36
N VAL A 137 1.59 -1.85 3.00
CA VAL A 137 2.72 -1.98 3.93
C VAL A 137 3.67 -0.79 3.82
N HIS A 138 4.10 -0.27 4.98
CA HIS A 138 5.32 0.48 5.12
C HIS A 138 6.14 -0.15 6.25
N ALA A 139 7.11 -1.01 5.88
CA ALA A 139 7.88 -1.79 6.83
C ALA A 139 8.98 -0.98 7.55
N ILE A 140 9.47 -1.51 8.68
CA ILE A 140 10.53 -0.87 9.49
C ILE A 140 11.82 -0.74 8.69
N ASN A 141 12.40 0.48 8.66
CA ASN A 141 13.61 0.76 7.89
C ASN A 141 14.90 0.50 8.71
N PHE A 142 15.22 1.35 9.68
CA PHE A 142 16.54 1.44 10.31
C PHE A 142 16.77 0.50 11.52
N ARG A 143 16.09 -0.64 11.59
CA ARG A 143 16.26 -1.63 12.65
C ARG A 143 17.10 -2.81 12.19
N GLU A 144 17.60 -3.56 13.17
CA GLU A 144 18.23 -4.85 12.92
C GLU A 144 17.28 -5.81 12.20
N ASN A 145 17.83 -6.77 11.49
CA ASN A 145 17.03 -7.77 10.78
C ASN A 145 16.05 -8.54 11.68
N LYS A 146 16.35 -8.64 13.00
CA LYS A 146 15.46 -9.30 13.97
C LYS A 146 14.08 -8.62 14.07
N GLY A 147 14.04 -7.29 14.17
CA GLY A 147 12.78 -6.53 14.20
C GLY A 147 12.00 -6.66 12.89
N PHE A 148 12.70 -6.58 11.75
CA PHE A 148 12.10 -6.82 10.44
C PHE A 148 11.49 -8.22 10.29
N ASN A 149 12.22 -9.26 10.72
CA ASN A 149 11.74 -10.65 10.67
C ASN A 149 10.47 -10.84 11.51
N LYS A 150 10.45 -10.29 12.72
CA LYS A 150 9.27 -10.33 13.60
C LYS A 150 8.03 -9.68 12.98
N GLU A 151 8.25 -8.56 12.29
CA GLU A 151 7.19 -7.86 11.55
C GLU A 151 6.65 -8.72 10.41
N LEU A 152 7.51 -9.35 9.61
CA LEU A 152 7.08 -10.26 8.54
C LEU A 152 6.35 -11.50 9.07
N GLU A 153 6.79 -12.09 10.19
CA GLU A 153 6.09 -13.19 10.85
C GLU A 153 4.67 -12.78 11.27
N ARG A 154 4.52 -11.58 11.81
CA ARG A 154 3.21 -11.02 12.14
C ARG A 154 2.34 -10.81 10.89
N PHE A 155 2.90 -10.32 9.78
CA PHE A 155 2.16 -10.23 8.52
C PHE A 155 1.69 -11.61 8.05
N SER A 156 2.57 -12.61 8.14
CA SER A 156 2.21 -13.99 7.85
C SER A 156 0.97 -14.43 8.66
N THR A 157 1.03 -14.30 9.99
CA THR A 157 -0.06 -14.69 10.89
C THR A 157 -1.39 -13.98 10.57
N LEU A 158 -1.33 -12.67 10.24
CA LEU A 158 -2.52 -11.89 9.89
C LEU A 158 -3.15 -12.33 8.55
N LEU A 159 -2.34 -12.84 7.63
CA LEU A 159 -2.76 -13.15 6.25
C LEU A 159 -3.01 -14.65 6.01
N GLU A 160 -2.42 -15.56 6.78
CA GLU A 160 -2.56 -17.02 6.61
C GLU A 160 -4.03 -17.50 6.65
N THR A 161 -4.84 -16.88 7.49
CA THR A 161 -6.27 -17.19 7.60
C THR A 161 -7.11 -16.63 6.47
N LYS A 162 -6.55 -15.70 5.66
CA LYS A 162 -7.24 -15.07 4.55
C LYS A 162 -7.10 -15.95 3.31
N LYS A 163 -8.23 -16.37 2.75
CA LYS A 163 -8.29 -17.15 1.51
C LYS A 163 -8.73 -16.26 0.35
N GLY A 164 -8.57 -16.76 -0.88
CA GLY A 164 -9.00 -16.08 -2.10
C GLY A 164 -8.05 -14.97 -2.57
N PRO A 165 -8.55 -14.10 -3.43
CA PRO A 165 -7.77 -13.01 -4.05
C PRO A 165 -7.09 -12.09 -3.04
N MET A 166 -5.81 -11.85 -3.23
CA MET A 166 -5.00 -11.03 -2.31
C MET A 166 -3.97 -10.21 -3.05
N ILE A 167 -3.80 -8.97 -2.57
CA ILE A 167 -2.70 -8.08 -2.92
C ILE A 167 -1.93 -7.73 -1.64
N VAL A 168 -0.60 -7.83 -1.69
CA VAL A 168 0.30 -7.36 -0.64
C VAL A 168 1.30 -6.42 -1.29
N ALA A 169 1.23 -5.12 -1.00
CA ALA A 169 2.05 -4.14 -1.71
C ALA A 169 2.53 -3.02 -0.79
N GLY A 170 3.62 -2.36 -1.17
CA GLY A 170 4.16 -1.22 -0.47
C GLY A 170 5.68 -1.17 -0.45
N ASP A 171 6.20 -0.31 0.44
CA ASP A 171 7.62 -0.18 0.74
C ASP A 171 8.01 -1.14 1.88
N PHE A 172 8.75 -2.18 1.51
CA PHE A 172 9.21 -3.22 2.44
C PHE A 172 10.58 -2.93 3.05
N ASN A 173 11.27 -1.89 2.63
CA ASN A 173 12.58 -1.53 3.15
C ASN A 173 13.59 -2.70 3.15
N THR A 174 13.64 -3.48 2.06
CA THR A 174 14.48 -4.66 1.86
C THR A 174 15.90 -4.30 1.40
N TRP A 175 16.53 -3.33 2.03
CA TRP A 175 17.82 -2.78 1.65
C TRP A 175 19.02 -3.73 1.78
N ASN A 176 18.85 -4.95 2.33
CA ASN A 176 19.88 -5.97 2.35
C ASN A 176 19.35 -7.36 1.96
N LYS A 177 20.27 -8.24 1.53
CA LYS A 177 19.96 -9.60 1.05
C LYS A 177 19.19 -10.44 2.08
N LYS A 178 19.47 -10.30 3.41
CA LYS A 178 18.76 -11.06 4.45
C LYS A 178 17.30 -10.66 4.55
N ARG A 179 16.98 -9.37 4.47
CA ARG A 179 15.60 -8.88 4.44
C ARG A 179 14.87 -9.32 3.18
N LEU A 180 15.53 -9.21 2.02
CA LEU A 180 14.96 -9.67 0.76
C LEU A 180 14.65 -11.16 0.80
N GLN A 181 15.55 -11.98 1.33
CA GLN A 181 15.33 -13.41 1.51
C GLN A 181 14.10 -13.68 2.40
N LYS A 182 13.99 -13.00 3.54
CA LYS A 182 12.83 -13.16 4.45
C LYS A 182 11.51 -12.72 3.80
N LEU A 183 11.53 -11.68 2.98
CA LEU A 183 10.35 -11.29 2.21
C LEU A 183 9.97 -12.37 1.18
N HIS A 184 10.93 -13.01 0.54
CA HIS A 184 10.68 -14.14 -0.36
C HIS A 184 10.13 -15.37 0.37
N GLU A 185 10.62 -15.70 1.57
CA GLU A 185 10.08 -16.76 2.41
C GLU A 185 8.60 -16.49 2.77
N LEU A 186 8.27 -15.24 3.16
CA LEU A 186 6.88 -14.82 3.40
C LEU A 186 6.02 -14.99 2.16
N ARG A 187 6.50 -14.53 1.01
CA ARG A 187 5.82 -14.65 -0.29
C ARG A 187 5.46 -16.11 -0.58
N GLU A 188 6.43 -17.03 -0.42
CA GLU A 188 6.24 -18.46 -0.66
C GLU A 188 5.24 -19.07 0.33
N LYS A 189 5.38 -18.77 1.60
CA LYS A 189 4.48 -19.24 2.67
C LYS A 189 3.02 -18.86 2.44
N LEU A 190 2.77 -17.66 1.91
CA LEU A 190 1.43 -17.17 1.60
C LEU A 190 0.95 -17.53 0.18
N GLY A 191 1.73 -18.26 -0.60
CA GLY A 191 1.40 -18.61 -1.98
C GLY A 191 1.30 -17.43 -2.93
N LEU A 192 2.04 -16.35 -2.65
CA LEU A 192 1.98 -15.12 -3.43
C LEU A 192 2.93 -15.18 -4.63
N LYS A 193 2.48 -14.63 -5.76
CA LYS A 193 3.30 -14.32 -6.93
C LYS A 193 3.79 -12.88 -6.82
N MET A 194 4.96 -12.57 -7.37
CA MET A 194 5.51 -11.23 -7.44
C MET A 194 5.21 -10.62 -8.81
N VAL A 195 4.78 -9.37 -8.83
CA VAL A 195 4.68 -8.60 -10.08
C VAL A 195 6.07 -8.36 -10.64
N SER A 196 6.27 -8.67 -11.92
CA SER A 196 7.51 -8.41 -12.64
C SER A 196 7.36 -7.19 -13.53
N PHE A 197 8.22 -6.20 -13.34
CA PHE A 197 8.26 -4.98 -14.15
C PHE A 197 9.34 -5.09 -15.24
N LYS A 198 9.06 -4.57 -16.44
CA LYS A 198 10.04 -4.57 -17.55
C LYS A 198 11.29 -3.73 -17.23
N ARG A 199 11.10 -2.62 -16.49
CA ARG A 199 12.16 -1.66 -16.14
C ARG A 199 12.40 -1.68 -14.62
N LYS A 200 12.98 -2.77 -14.13
CA LYS A 200 13.24 -2.97 -12.69
C LYS A 200 14.20 -1.93 -12.09
N GLU A 201 15.05 -1.33 -12.91
CA GLU A 201 15.96 -0.24 -12.55
C GLU A 201 15.25 1.05 -12.15
N ASP A 202 14.00 1.22 -12.55
CA ASP A 202 13.17 2.36 -12.15
C ASP A 202 12.49 2.16 -10.79
N ILE A 203 12.55 0.97 -10.17
CA ILE A 203 12.08 0.75 -8.80
C ILE A 203 13.10 1.36 -7.83
N LYS A 204 12.61 2.08 -6.81
CA LYS A 204 13.49 2.56 -5.74
C LYS A 204 14.29 1.42 -5.15
N SER A 205 15.60 1.59 -5.15
CA SER A 205 16.54 0.59 -4.62
C SER A 205 17.56 1.22 -3.67
N PHE A 206 18.07 0.42 -2.76
CA PHE A 206 19.20 0.78 -1.91
C PHE A 206 20.17 -0.41 -1.85
N MET A 207 21.46 -0.14 -2.03
CA MET A 207 22.52 -1.19 -2.12
C MET A 207 22.19 -2.31 -3.11
N GLY A 208 21.51 -1.97 -4.23
CA GLY A 208 21.15 -2.93 -5.29
C GLY A 208 19.93 -3.80 -4.98
N ASN A 209 19.23 -3.57 -3.87
CA ASN A 209 17.98 -4.28 -3.54
C ASN A 209 16.78 -3.33 -3.68
N ASN A 210 15.73 -3.78 -4.35
CA ASN A 210 14.49 -3.03 -4.46
C ASN A 210 13.82 -2.89 -3.09
N LEU A 211 13.12 -1.78 -2.87
CA LEU A 211 12.39 -1.50 -1.64
C LEU A 211 10.88 -1.71 -1.80
N ASP A 212 10.35 -1.42 -2.99
CA ASP A 212 8.92 -1.46 -3.30
C ASP A 212 8.56 -2.73 -4.05
N PHE A 213 7.47 -3.38 -3.64
CA PHE A 213 6.97 -4.61 -4.25
C PHE A 213 5.45 -4.63 -4.32
N ILE A 214 4.95 -5.38 -5.31
CA ILE A 214 3.56 -5.79 -5.41
C ILE A 214 3.53 -7.31 -5.53
N PHE A 215 2.87 -7.97 -4.59
CA PHE A 215 2.60 -9.40 -4.58
C PHE A 215 1.11 -9.65 -4.73
N TYR A 216 0.74 -10.79 -5.31
CA TYR A 216 -0.65 -11.15 -5.55
C TYR A 216 -0.88 -12.67 -5.50
N ARG A 217 -2.10 -13.08 -5.19
CA ARG A 217 -2.57 -14.45 -5.18
C ARG A 217 -4.00 -14.52 -5.74
N ASP A 218 -4.33 -15.64 -6.40
CA ASP A 218 -5.65 -15.94 -6.97
C ASP A 218 -6.17 -14.87 -7.95
N LEU A 219 -5.24 -14.20 -8.61
CA LEU A 219 -5.46 -13.19 -9.65
C LEU A 219 -4.60 -13.52 -10.86
N GLU A 220 -4.97 -12.98 -12.01
CA GLU A 220 -4.17 -12.94 -13.23
C GLU A 220 -3.60 -11.53 -13.41
N LEU A 221 -2.28 -11.42 -13.58
CA LEU A 221 -1.63 -10.16 -13.91
C LEU A 221 -1.80 -9.89 -15.41
N ILE A 222 -2.46 -8.79 -15.75
CA ILE A 222 -2.65 -8.36 -17.15
C ILE A 222 -1.47 -7.51 -17.59
N GLU A 223 -1.15 -6.47 -16.82
CA GLU A 223 -0.13 -5.49 -17.17
C GLU A 223 0.54 -4.94 -15.91
N ALA A 224 1.82 -4.55 -16.05
CA ALA A 224 2.55 -3.85 -15.02
C ALA A 224 3.52 -2.84 -15.62
N SER A 225 3.57 -1.64 -15.05
CA SER A 225 4.44 -0.56 -15.49
C SER A 225 4.89 0.29 -14.30
N ILE A 226 5.95 1.07 -14.54
CA ILE A 226 6.48 2.06 -13.60
C ILE A 226 6.40 3.40 -14.31
N ASP A 227 5.80 4.39 -13.67
CA ASP A 227 5.85 5.76 -14.16
C ASP A 227 6.96 6.53 -13.43
N LYS A 228 7.65 7.42 -14.13
CA LYS A 228 8.67 8.26 -13.51
C LYS A 228 8.01 9.49 -12.91
N ASP A 229 8.02 9.52 -11.60
CA ASP A 229 7.61 10.68 -10.82
C ASP A 229 8.65 11.81 -10.95
N HIS A 230 8.46 12.74 -11.78
CA HIS A 230 9.36 13.86 -12.06
C HIS A 230 9.49 14.85 -10.88
N GLY A 231 9.87 14.36 -9.70
CA GLY A 231 10.21 15.15 -8.53
C GLY A 231 9.12 15.24 -7.45
N LEU A 232 8.06 14.43 -7.54
CA LEU A 232 7.02 14.39 -6.51
C LEU A 232 7.38 13.50 -5.31
N SER A 233 8.21 12.47 -5.54
CA SER A 233 8.76 11.58 -4.51
C SER A 233 10.13 11.07 -4.96
N ASP A 234 10.89 10.52 -4.04
CA ASP A 234 12.11 9.78 -4.34
C ASP A 234 11.86 8.30 -4.68
N HIS A 235 10.59 7.85 -4.63
CA HIS A 235 10.10 6.60 -5.17
C HIS A 235 9.25 6.85 -6.41
N ASN A 236 9.31 5.93 -7.39
CA ASN A 236 8.45 5.97 -8.55
C ASN A 236 7.17 5.15 -8.32
N PRO A 237 6.00 5.60 -8.84
CA PRO A 237 4.76 4.85 -8.72
C PRO A 237 4.79 3.56 -9.54
N LEU A 238 4.37 2.48 -8.90
CA LEU A 238 4.22 1.15 -9.49
C LEU A 238 2.75 0.91 -9.85
N PHE A 239 2.48 0.53 -11.10
CA PHE A 239 1.15 0.17 -11.58
C PHE A 239 1.08 -1.31 -11.88
N ALA A 240 -0.05 -1.92 -11.55
CA ALA A 240 -0.37 -3.28 -11.96
C ALA A 240 -1.88 -3.41 -12.19
N GLN A 241 -2.27 -4.03 -13.30
CA GLN A 241 -3.64 -4.38 -13.62
C GLN A 241 -3.84 -5.88 -13.47
N PHE A 242 -4.93 -6.25 -12.81
CA PHE A 242 -5.28 -7.61 -12.49
C PHE A 242 -6.67 -7.98 -13.02
N LYS A 243 -6.85 -9.25 -13.28
CA LYS A 243 -8.16 -9.88 -13.50
C LYS A 243 -8.37 -10.96 -12.45
N LYS A 244 -9.57 -11.01 -11.89
CA LYS A 244 -10.02 -12.11 -11.03
C LYS A 244 -9.99 -13.40 -11.83
N LYS A 245 -9.48 -14.47 -11.24
CA LYS A 245 -9.59 -15.80 -11.83
C LYS A 245 -11.02 -16.31 -11.72
N SER A 246 -11.45 -16.98 -12.77
CA SER A 246 -12.73 -17.70 -12.80
C SER A 246 -12.68 -18.92 -11.92
#